data_de80d6ae892112eae93786707bec92d1
#
_entry.id   de80d6ae892112eae93786707bec92d1
#
_cell.length_a   1.000
_cell.length_b   1.000
_cell.length_c   1.000
_cell.angle_alpha   90.00
_cell.angle_beta   90.00
_cell.angle_gamma   90.00
#
_symmetry.space_group_name_H-M   'P 1'
#
loop_
_entity.id
_entity.type
_entity.pdbx_description
1 polymer ?
#
loop_
_entity_poly.entity_id
_entity_poly.type
_entity_poly.pdbx_seq_one_letter_code
_entity_poly.pdbx_strand_id
1 'polypeptide(L)'
;MRAFFVLVGLVGLASCTSRAGTPAAARDAALEPPTPRMSLSTTSAGAAADASDAGAPVAERRTVRTGQPSKPGKYDVSVASPPAELAEYFRTHLPKGGSVTMDSAPKVMHTVAAGETFTSIAAAYLPISELYTANELANAIGKKNPSGAIVGKTIEIPGLVTRVLRDDPKEERLGWPEDRALRGVFITGPYAGIKWVETLDKLQERGLNAVVLDQKDYEGYVNYPSKVPLVAETGATHLHIPDLTRAIRFAHWRGIRIILRIPCFHDPWTDKHAKDARLSIRFAPTGKPIHVDWLDPTNVEAQDYAIALAKEGIEAGADEIQLDYVRFPVHLSAKIAVLPAKEERSNIIRDFVKRVHAVTSESGVALSLDFFGVAATGDINDILYLGQHIPTVAPEADAISLMSYPSHYNKGYMGFPEPGEHPEVVGIGNTAAVKLLKPTGASTIFRTWLQAFPLRSANYGPAYVVAEAKSAESTGGVGWLMWSPACEYSAVWNGFPPLKKKN
;
A
#
# COMPACT_ATOMS: atom_id res chain seq x y z
N MET A 1 20.69 -37.64 2.64
CA MET A 1 22.09 -37.19 2.79
C MET A 1 22.64 -36.87 1.42
N ARG A 2 22.76 -35.59 1.07
CA ARG A 2 23.77 -35.01 0.17
C ARG A 2 23.54 -33.52 0.16
N ALA A 3 24.49 -32.81 0.76
CA ALA A 3 24.55 -31.36 0.82
C ALA A 3 24.88 -30.77 -0.55
N PHE A 4 24.25 -29.65 -0.91
CA PHE A 4 24.77 -28.76 -1.93
C PHE A 4 25.03 -27.40 -1.29
N PHE A 5 26.30 -27.11 -1.10
CA PHE A 5 26.82 -25.78 -0.84
C PHE A 5 26.78 -24.98 -2.14
N VAL A 6 26.23 -23.77 -2.11
CA VAL A 6 26.43 -22.77 -3.15
C VAL A 6 27.16 -21.58 -2.55
N LEU A 7 28.33 -21.38 -3.10
CA LEU A 7 29.36 -20.41 -2.84
C LEU A 7 28.83 -18.98 -3.03
N VAL A 8 29.02 -18.12 -2.02
CA VAL A 8 28.89 -16.67 -2.15
C VAL A 8 30.25 -16.13 -2.55
N GLY A 9 30.34 -15.60 -3.76
CA GLY A 9 31.54 -14.93 -4.27
C GLY A 9 31.57 -13.45 -3.85
N LEU A 10 32.57 -13.09 -3.06
CA LEU A 10 33.02 -11.71 -2.87
C LEU A 10 33.55 -11.14 -4.20
N VAL A 11 33.11 -9.95 -4.59
CA VAL A 11 33.80 -9.13 -5.57
C VAL A 11 34.11 -7.75 -4.96
N GLY A 12 35.41 -7.46 -5.00
CA GLY A 12 36.07 -6.37 -4.34
C GLY A 12 35.78 -4.98 -4.92
N LEU A 13 36.06 -4.00 -4.08
CA LEU A 13 36.15 -2.57 -4.32
C LEU A 13 37.15 -2.23 -5.44
N ALA A 14 36.70 -1.49 -6.42
CA ALA A 14 37.61 -0.66 -7.25
C ALA A 14 36.95 0.71 -7.43
N SER A 15 37.63 1.69 -6.88
CA SER A 15 37.44 3.15 -7.08
C SER A 15 37.64 3.54 -8.53
N CYS A 16 36.71 4.28 -9.15
CA CYS A 16 37.04 5.21 -10.24
C CYS A 16 36.04 6.36 -10.36
N THR A 17 36.60 7.50 -10.48
CA THR A 17 36.15 8.88 -10.64
C THR A 17 35.00 9.13 -11.63
N SER A 18 34.13 10.01 -11.20
CA SER A 18 33.26 10.99 -11.89
C SER A 18 32.96 10.83 -13.39
N ARG A 19 31.67 10.62 -13.72
CA ARG A 19 30.97 11.31 -14.81
C ARG A 19 29.46 11.34 -14.55
N ALA A 20 28.85 12.46 -14.92
CA ALA A 20 27.51 12.89 -14.60
C ALA A 20 26.39 11.98 -15.12
N GLY A 21 25.32 11.81 -14.32
CA GLY A 21 23.95 11.83 -14.76
C GLY A 21 23.31 10.55 -15.24
N THR A 22 22.90 9.69 -14.32
CA THR A 22 21.68 8.85 -14.47
C THR A 22 21.05 8.67 -13.08
N PRO A 23 19.73 8.76 -12.89
CA PRO A 23 19.17 8.68 -11.56
C PRO A 23 19.32 7.26 -11.00
N ALA A 24 19.83 7.17 -9.78
CA ALA A 24 20.12 5.94 -9.04
C ALA A 24 18.88 5.09 -8.69
N ALA A 25 17.67 5.57 -8.97
CA ALA A 25 16.42 4.93 -8.60
C ALA A 25 16.05 3.65 -9.38
N ALA A 26 16.78 3.32 -10.45
CA ALA A 26 16.42 2.15 -11.30
C ALA A 26 17.18 0.85 -10.95
N ARG A 27 18.13 0.87 -10.02
CA ARG A 27 18.95 -0.31 -9.72
C ARG A 27 18.54 -1.09 -8.46
N ASP A 28 17.87 -0.47 -7.51
CA ASP A 28 17.51 -1.13 -6.24
C ASP A 28 16.14 -1.81 -6.24
N ALA A 29 15.29 -1.56 -7.24
CA ALA A 29 13.97 -2.19 -7.35
C ALA A 29 13.99 -3.65 -7.87
N ALA A 30 15.17 -4.22 -8.17
CA ALA A 30 15.27 -5.53 -8.84
C ALA A 30 15.49 -6.73 -7.90
N LEU A 31 15.55 -6.53 -6.59
CA LEU A 31 15.86 -7.60 -5.63
C LEU A 31 14.83 -7.66 -4.50
N GLU A 32 13.58 -8.01 -4.80
CA GLU A 32 12.89 -8.87 -3.84
C GLU A 32 13.64 -10.20 -3.81
N PRO A 33 14.01 -10.74 -2.63
CA PRO A 33 14.58 -12.07 -2.56
C PRO A 33 13.57 -13.03 -3.22
N PRO A 34 14.01 -13.99 -4.05
CA PRO A 34 13.10 -14.90 -4.71
C PRO A 34 12.23 -15.56 -3.65
N THR A 35 10.91 -15.43 -3.80
CA THR A 35 9.96 -16.18 -2.98
C THR A 35 10.43 -17.63 -2.96
N PRO A 36 10.55 -18.25 -1.78
CA PRO A 36 11.08 -19.60 -1.70
C PRO A 36 10.26 -20.52 -2.60
N ARG A 37 10.94 -21.29 -3.43
CA ARG A 37 10.32 -22.35 -4.22
C ARG A 37 9.86 -23.42 -3.24
N MET A 38 8.60 -23.37 -2.85
CA MET A 38 7.96 -24.42 -2.09
C MET A 38 7.73 -25.61 -3.04
N SER A 39 8.38 -26.72 -2.78
CA SER A 39 8.20 -27.94 -3.55
C SER A 39 6.89 -28.60 -3.11
N LEU A 40 5.88 -28.57 -3.99
CA LEU A 40 4.67 -29.36 -3.81
C LEU A 40 4.98 -30.82 -4.12
N SER A 41 4.90 -31.68 -3.13
CA SER A 41 4.79 -33.12 -3.37
C SER A 41 3.33 -33.41 -3.72
N THR A 42 3.10 -33.89 -4.94
CA THR A 42 1.80 -34.40 -5.37
C THR A 42 1.61 -35.77 -4.73
N THR A 43 0.80 -35.87 -3.69
CA THR A 43 0.20 -37.14 -3.27
C THR A 43 -1.28 -37.13 -3.62
N SER A 44 -1.66 -38.14 -4.39
CA SER A 44 -3.00 -38.42 -4.88
C SER A 44 -4.01 -38.58 -3.75
N ALA A 45 -5.22 -38.11 -4.02
CA ALA A 45 -6.41 -38.26 -3.16
C ALA A 45 -6.73 -39.75 -2.90
N GLY A 46 -6.90 -40.07 -1.63
CA GLY A 46 -7.43 -41.34 -1.17
C GLY A 46 -8.38 -41.16 0.00
N ALA A 47 -9.63 -41.47 -0.27
CA ALA A 47 -10.70 -41.97 0.61
C ALA A 47 -10.99 -41.28 1.97
N ALA A 48 -12.24 -40.88 2.08
CA ALA A 48 -12.95 -40.52 3.28
C ALA A 48 -12.93 -41.62 4.36
N ALA A 49 -12.74 -41.20 5.61
CA ALA A 49 -13.13 -41.99 6.78
C ALA A 49 -13.82 -41.06 7.79
N ASP A 50 -15.02 -41.50 8.17
CA ASP A 50 -15.87 -41.00 9.23
C ASP A 50 -15.07 -40.85 10.55
N ALA A 51 -15.23 -39.75 11.26
CA ALA A 51 -14.87 -39.63 12.66
C ALA A 51 -15.94 -38.80 13.38
N SER A 52 -16.61 -39.46 14.28
CA SER A 52 -17.62 -39.05 15.21
C SER A 52 -17.25 -37.87 16.09
N ASP A 53 -18.25 -37.03 16.23
CA ASP A 53 -18.65 -36.13 17.31
C ASP A 53 -17.83 -36.17 18.61
N ALA A 54 -17.06 -35.07 18.83
CA ALA A 54 -16.61 -34.67 20.15
C ALA A 54 -16.81 -33.15 20.27
N GLY A 55 -17.65 -32.75 21.19
CA GLY A 55 -18.23 -31.43 21.41
C GLY A 55 -17.29 -30.25 21.16
N ALA A 56 -17.58 -29.47 20.14
CA ALA A 56 -16.92 -28.18 19.88
C ALA A 56 -17.39 -27.15 20.92
N PRO A 57 -16.48 -26.27 21.42
CA PRO A 57 -16.88 -25.16 22.27
C PRO A 57 -17.82 -24.23 21.49
N VAL A 58 -18.87 -23.76 22.20
CA VAL A 58 -19.88 -22.84 21.68
C VAL A 58 -19.18 -21.64 21.01
N ALA A 59 -19.23 -21.60 19.69
CA ALA A 59 -18.74 -20.46 18.93
C ALA A 59 -19.56 -19.23 19.33
N GLU A 60 -18.92 -18.24 19.92
CA GLU A 60 -19.47 -16.90 20.10
C GLU A 60 -20.08 -16.45 18.78
N ARG A 61 -21.39 -16.18 18.76
CA ARG A 61 -22.07 -15.71 17.54
C ARG A 61 -21.44 -14.38 17.12
N ARG A 62 -20.55 -14.46 16.12
CA ARG A 62 -20.01 -13.27 15.49
C ARG A 62 -21.16 -12.51 14.82
N THR A 63 -21.34 -11.28 15.21
CA THR A 63 -22.23 -10.35 14.50
C THR A 63 -21.67 -10.13 13.11
N VAL A 64 -22.38 -10.64 12.09
CA VAL A 64 -22.07 -10.33 10.68
C VAL A 64 -22.15 -8.82 10.53
N ARG A 65 -21.04 -8.19 10.17
CA ARG A 65 -20.99 -6.75 9.95
C ARG A 65 -21.80 -6.40 8.71
N THR A 66 -22.92 -5.70 8.91
CA THR A 66 -23.72 -5.11 7.85
C THR A 66 -23.25 -3.66 7.67
N GLY A 67 -22.70 -3.33 6.49
CA GLY A 67 -22.28 -1.97 6.16
C GLY A 67 -20.98 -1.90 5.34
N GLN A 68 -20.66 -0.71 4.88
CA GLN A 68 -19.39 -0.43 4.20
C GLN A 68 -18.24 -0.38 5.22
N PRO A 69 -17.15 -1.16 5.02
CA PRO A 69 -16.00 -1.16 5.92
C PRO A 69 -15.28 0.18 5.96
N SER A 70 -15.20 0.86 4.82
CA SER A 70 -14.64 2.20 4.72
C SER A 70 -15.75 3.20 4.39
N LYS A 71 -15.97 4.15 5.30
CA LYS A 71 -17.01 5.15 5.21
C LYS A 71 -16.49 6.44 4.61
N PRO A 72 -17.26 7.10 3.74
CA PRO A 72 -16.92 8.44 3.28
C PRO A 72 -16.93 9.43 4.44
N GLY A 73 -16.12 10.48 4.31
CA GLY A 73 -16.18 11.66 5.17
C GLY A 73 -17.44 12.46 4.95
N LYS A 74 -17.54 13.58 5.65
CA LYS A 74 -18.74 14.46 5.61
C LYS A 74 -18.82 15.32 4.33
N TYR A 75 -17.68 15.55 3.67
CA TYR A 75 -17.58 16.51 2.58
C TYR A 75 -17.20 15.81 1.28
N ASP A 76 -17.93 16.13 0.21
CA ASP A 76 -17.58 15.70 -1.13
C ASP A 76 -16.47 16.61 -1.70
N VAL A 77 -15.27 16.10 -1.75
CA VAL A 77 -14.10 16.84 -2.26
C VAL A 77 -13.95 16.79 -3.79
N SER A 78 -14.85 16.13 -4.50
CA SER A 78 -14.88 16.15 -5.96
C SER A 78 -15.50 17.43 -6.54
N VAL A 79 -16.20 18.21 -5.72
CA VAL A 79 -16.92 19.44 -6.11
C VAL A 79 -16.19 20.70 -5.62
N ALA A 80 -16.18 21.74 -6.43
CA ALA A 80 -15.70 23.05 -6.01
C ALA A 80 -16.62 23.66 -4.94
N SER A 81 -16.04 24.37 -3.97
CA SER A 81 -16.83 25.11 -2.98
C SER A 81 -17.46 26.36 -3.57
N PRO A 82 -18.59 26.81 -3.02
CA PRO A 82 -19.18 28.10 -3.39
C PRO A 82 -18.15 29.24 -3.27
N PRO A 83 -18.14 30.22 -4.21
CA PRO A 83 -17.13 31.28 -4.22
C PRO A 83 -17.06 32.11 -2.92
N ALA A 84 -18.18 32.32 -2.24
CA ALA A 84 -18.23 33.05 -0.97
C ALA A 84 -17.56 32.29 0.17
N GLU A 85 -17.81 30.96 0.26
CA GLU A 85 -17.19 30.07 1.25
C GLU A 85 -15.68 29.98 1.02
N LEU A 86 -15.27 29.83 -0.23
CA LEU A 86 -13.86 29.77 -0.61
C LEU A 86 -13.12 31.07 -0.32
N ALA A 87 -13.78 32.22 -0.55
CA ALA A 87 -13.20 33.51 -0.22
C ALA A 87 -12.98 33.67 1.29
N GLU A 88 -13.93 33.23 2.11
CA GLU A 88 -13.78 33.24 3.56
C GLU A 88 -12.68 32.33 4.05
N TYR A 89 -12.61 31.11 3.47
CA TYR A 89 -11.51 30.16 3.72
C TYR A 89 -10.16 30.84 3.42
N PHE A 90 -9.99 31.49 2.28
CA PHE A 90 -8.75 32.18 1.97
C PHE A 90 -8.45 33.32 2.96
N ARG A 91 -9.41 34.16 3.35
CA ARG A 91 -9.14 35.23 4.33
C ARG A 91 -8.54 34.75 5.62
N THR A 92 -8.87 33.54 6.04
CA THR A 92 -8.40 32.96 7.30
C THR A 92 -7.11 32.12 7.16
N HIS A 93 -6.75 31.70 5.92
CA HIS A 93 -5.62 30.78 5.66
C HIS A 93 -4.50 31.39 4.82
N LEU A 94 -4.60 32.67 4.41
CA LEU A 94 -3.53 33.31 3.64
C LEU A 94 -2.29 33.58 4.50
N PRO A 95 -1.09 33.38 3.93
CA PRO A 95 0.14 33.86 4.56
C PRO A 95 0.16 35.40 4.64
N LYS A 96 1.07 35.91 5.49
CA LYS A 96 1.27 37.36 5.62
C LYS A 96 1.53 38.01 4.26
N GLY A 97 0.90 39.13 3.98
CA GLY A 97 0.95 39.85 2.69
C GLY A 97 -0.13 39.40 1.70
N GLY A 98 -0.82 38.29 2.00
CA GLY A 98 -1.96 37.83 1.19
C GLY A 98 -3.24 38.61 1.40
N SER A 99 -4.05 38.77 0.34
CA SER A 99 -5.36 39.34 0.36
C SER A 99 -6.28 38.70 -0.66
N VAL A 100 -7.60 38.80 -0.47
CA VAL A 100 -8.61 38.25 -1.37
C VAL A 100 -9.37 39.38 -2.03
N THR A 101 -9.52 39.36 -3.34
CA THR A 101 -10.42 40.16 -4.11
C THR A 101 -11.54 39.30 -4.69
N MET A 102 -12.74 39.87 -4.85
CA MET A 102 -13.89 39.13 -5.39
C MET A 102 -14.31 39.74 -6.73
N ASP A 103 -14.32 38.87 -7.75
CA ASP A 103 -15.04 39.07 -9.00
C ASP A 103 -16.16 38.02 -9.11
N SER A 104 -16.17 37.25 -10.21
CA SER A 104 -17.04 36.06 -10.32
C SER A 104 -16.54 34.89 -9.44
N ALA A 105 -15.25 34.89 -9.10
CA ALA A 105 -14.59 33.92 -8.19
C ALA A 105 -13.54 34.67 -7.34
N PRO A 106 -13.17 34.14 -6.15
CA PRO A 106 -12.13 34.75 -5.34
C PRO A 106 -10.79 34.70 -6.06
N LYS A 107 -10.07 35.82 -6.08
CA LYS A 107 -8.69 35.95 -6.53
C LYS A 107 -7.80 36.27 -5.34
N VAL A 108 -6.70 35.57 -5.22
CA VAL A 108 -5.73 35.82 -4.15
C VAL A 108 -4.58 36.65 -4.70
N MET A 109 -4.33 37.72 -4.00
CA MET A 109 -3.27 38.69 -4.28
C MET A 109 -2.24 38.64 -3.15
N HIS A 110 -0.97 38.93 -3.46
CA HIS A 110 0.12 38.99 -2.48
C HIS A 110 0.95 40.25 -2.69
N THR A 111 1.17 41.06 -1.65
CA THR A 111 2.06 42.20 -1.69
C THR A 111 3.46 41.73 -1.32
N VAL A 112 4.39 41.81 -2.28
CA VAL A 112 5.75 41.30 -2.15
C VAL A 112 6.54 42.09 -1.09
N ALA A 113 7.04 41.38 -0.08
CA ALA A 113 7.88 41.95 0.96
C ALA A 113 9.36 41.93 0.59
N ALA A 114 10.19 42.67 1.34
CA ALA A 114 11.65 42.63 1.14
C ALA A 114 12.24 41.24 1.35
N GLY A 115 13.04 40.77 0.40
CA GLY A 115 13.69 39.44 0.45
C GLY A 115 12.81 38.28 -0.07
N GLU A 116 11.55 38.52 -0.44
CA GLU A 116 10.73 37.47 -1.03
C GLU A 116 11.07 37.24 -2.51
N THR A 117 10.95 35.97 -2.89
CA THR A 117 11.10 35.48 -4.25
C THR A 117 9.85 34.68 -4.62
N PHE A 118 9.61 34.40 -5.89
CA PHE A 118 8.52 33.51 -6.28
C PHE A 118 8.58 32.13 -5.61
N THR A 119 9.78 31.62 -5.35
CA THR A 119 9.98 30.34 -4.65
C THR A 119 9.56 30.42 -3.19
N SER A 120 9.96 31.47 -2.44
CA SER A 120 9.55 31.62 -1.04
C SER A 120 8.05 31.90 -0.89
N ILE A 121 7.48 32.71 -1.79
CA ILE A 121 6.04 32.96 -1.86
C ILE A 121 5.30 31.66 -2.16
N ALA A 122 5.73 30.89 -3.17
CA ALA A 122 5.13 29.61 -3.51
C ALA A 122 5.17 28.61 -2.33
N ALA A 123 6.28 28.54 -1.60
CA ALA A 123 6.37 27.68 -0.41
C ALA A 123 5.33 28.05 0.66
N ALA A 124 5.08 29.36 0.85
CA ALA A 124 4.09 29.83 1.81
C ALA A 124 2.64 29.51 1.40
N TYR A 125 2.33 29.54 0.10
CA TYR A 125 1.00 29.27 -0.45
C TYR A 125 0.78 27.77 -0.79
N LEU A 126 1.82 26.94 -0.76
CA LEU A 126 1.74 25.52 -1.13
C LEU A 126 0.64 24.74 -0.38
N PRO A 127 0.42 24.94 0.94
CA PRO A 127 -0.61 24.20 1.67
C PRO A 127 -2.04 24.39 1.11
N ILE A 128 -2.31 25.52 0.46
CA ILE A 128 -3.62 25.83 -0.13
C ILE A 128 -3.61 25.84 -1.66
N SER A 129 -2.68 25.11 -2.29
CA SER A 129 -2.51 25.01 -3.75
C SER A 129 -2.98 23.69 -4.32
N GLU A 130 -3.54 23.71 -5.54
CA GLU A 130 -3.79 22.51 -6.38
C GLU A 130 -2.55 22.06 -7.18
N LEU A 131 -1.43 22.80 -7.10
CA LEU A 131 -0.14 22.39 -7.66
C LEU A 131 0.65 21.61 -6.60
N TYR A 132 1.21 20.48 -6.96
CA TYR A 132 1.74 19.53 -5.98
C TYR A 132 3.03 20.00 -5.32
N THR A 133 3.90 20.68 -6.06
CA THR A 133 5.20 21.15 -5.59
C THR A 133 5.31 22.67 -5.54
N ALA A 134 6.18 23.17 -4.65
CA ALA A 134 6.47 24.61 -4.57
C ALA A 134 7.09 25.15 -5.89
N ASN A 135 7.86 24.32 -6.60
CA ASN A 135 8.46 24.71 -7.89
C ASN A 135 7.38 24.89 -8.98
N GLU A 136 6.39 24.01 -9.05
CA GLU A 136 5.26 24.17 -9.98
C GLU A 136 4.48 25.45 -9.68
N LEU A 137 4.22 25.72 -8.40
CA LEU A 137 3.53 26.94 -7.99
C LEU A 137 4.36 28.20 -8.27
N ALA A 138 5.68 28.18 -8.00
CA ALA A 138 6.57 29.29 -8.31
C ALA A 138 6.60 29.60 -9.82
N ASN A 139 6.64 28.57 -10.65
CA ASN A 139 6.56 28.71 -12.11
C ASN A 139 5.21 29.29 -12.56
N ALA A 140 4.12 28.86 -11.96
CA ALA A 140 2.78 29.40 -12.26
C ALA A 140 2.66 30.86 -11.85
N ILE A 141 3.17 31.24 -10.64
CA ILE A 141 3.24 32.63 -10.18
C ILE A 141 4.07 33.47 -11.16
N GLY A 142 5.24 32.99 -11.56
CA GLY A 142 6.12 33.70 -12.49
C GLY A 142 5.49 33.93 -13.87
N LYS A 143 4.80 32.92 -14.42
CA LYS A 143 4.04 33.03 -15.68
C LYS A 143 2.92 34.07 -15.58
N LYS A 144 2.22 34.12 -14.45
CA LYS A 144 1.12 35.06 -14.21
C LYS A 144 1.62 36.50 -13.99
N ASN A 145 2.84 36.66 -13.45
CA ASN A 145 3.41 37.95 -13.05
C ASN A 145 4.77 38.18 -13.74
N PRO A 146 4.80 38.44 -15.06
CA PRO A 146 6.05 38.52 -15.84
C PRO A 146 6.98 39.66 -15.44
N SER A 147 6.46 40.66 -14.71
CA SER A 147 7.28 41.79 -14.19
C SER A 147 8.20 41.38 -13.03
N GLY A 148 8.08 40.16 -12.50
CA GLY A 148 8.89 39.69 -11.39
C GLY A 148 8.32 39.98 -10.01
N ALA A 149 9.00 39.48 -8.96
CA ALA A 149 8.68 39.73 -7.55
C ALA A 149 9.32 41.06 -7.12
N ILE A 150 8.66 42.18 -7.38
CA ILE A 150 9.13 43.51 -7.05
C ILE A 150 8.57 43.94 -5.69
N VAL A 151 9.44 44.32 -4.75
CA VAL A 151 9.05 44.75 -3.40
C VAL A 151 8.01 45.87 -3.45
N GLY A 152 6.96 45.73 -2.66
CA GLY A 152 5.81 46.67 -2.58
C GLY A 152 4.80 46.54 -3.73
N LYS A 153 5.05 45.74 -4.74
CA LYS A 153 4.07 45.42 -5.80
C LYS A 153 3.18 44.26 -5.37
N THR A 154 1.92 44.35 -5.80
CA THR A 154 0.94 43.26 -5.62
C THR A 154 0.94 42.37 -6.84
N ILE A 155 1.04 41.07 -6.60
CA ILE A 155 1.02 40.01 -7.62
C ILE A 155 -0.17 39.09 -7.40
N GLU A 156 -0.66 38.43 -8.46
CA GLU A 156 -1.71 37.41 -8.37
C GLU A 156 -1.12 36.06 -8.10
N ILE A 157 -1.72 35.29 -7.19
CA ILE A 157 -1.31 33.90 -6.87
C ILE A 157 -2.27 32.93 -7.56
N PRO A 158 -1.86 32.30 -8.66
CA PRO A 158 -2.66 31.29 -9.37
C PRO A 158 -2.55 29.90 -8.74
N GLY A 159 -3.35 28.94 -9.20
CA GLY A 159 -3.21 27.52 -8.86
C GLY A 159 -3.54 27.20 -7.41
N LEU A 160 -4.37 28.03 -6.77
CA LEU A 160 -4.89 27.74 -5.45
C LEU A 160 -6.13 26.83 -5.53
N VAL A 161 -6.46 26.19 -4.40
CA VAL A 161 -7.58 25.25 -4.32
C VAL A 161 -8.91 25.91 -4.72
N THR A 162 -9.75 25.12 -5.35
CA THR A 162 -11.13 25.51 -5.73
C THR A 162 -12.16 25.02 -4.72
N ARG A 163 -11.67 24.43 -3.63
CA ARG A 163 -12.48 23.86 -2.53
C ARG A 163 -11.88 24.23 -1.17
N VAL A 164 -12.74 24.31 -0.17
CA VAL A 164 -12.32 24.49 1.21
C VAL A 164 -11.66 23.20 1.70
N LEU A 165 -10.44 23.30 2.21
CA LEU A 165 -9.76 22.18 2.86
C LEU A 165 -10.21 22.10 4.31
N ARG A 166 -10.48 20.91 4.80
CA ARG A 166 -10.89 20.68 6.19
C ARG A 166 -9.69 20.48 7.10
N ASP A 167 -9.78 20.95 8.33
CA ASP A 167 -8.72 20.79 9.33
C ASP A 167 -8.53 19.29 9.68
N ASP A 168 -9.64 18.54 9.74
CA ASP A 168 -9.62 17.09 9.90
C ASP A 168 -9.69 16.40 8.52
N PRO A 169 -8.58 15.81 8.03
CA PRO A 169 -8.55 15.14 6.73
C PRO A 169 -9.52 13.95 6.61
N LYS A 170 -9.92 13.36 7.74
CA LYS A 170 -10.90 12.25 7.77
C LYS A 170 -12.27 12.67 7.25
N GLU A 171 -12.59 13.95 7.34
CA GLU A 171 -13.85 14.49 6.80
C GLU A 171 -13.87 14.58 5.27
N GLU A 172 -12.71 14.42 4.62
CA GLU A 172 -12.52 14.45 3.16
C GLU A 172 -12.35 13.04 2.56
N ARG A 173 -12.47 11.97 3.35
CA ARG A 173 -12.29 10.59 2.90
C ARG A 173 -13.35 10.20 1.87
N LEU A 174 -12.95 9.42 0.86
CA LEU A 174 -13.89 8.91 -0.15
C LEU A 174 -14.64 7.66 0.32
N GLY A 175 -14.00 6.82 1.15
CA GLY A 175 -14.54 5.53 1.54
C GLY A 175 -14.59 4.52 0.38
N TRP A 176 -15.00 3.29 0.64
CA TRP A 176 -15.18 2.31 -0.42
C TRP A 176 -16.42 2.62 -1.26
N PRO A 177 -16.41 2.30 -2.57
CA PRO A 177 -17.61 2.35 -3.40
C PRO A 177 -18.63 1.29 -2.95
N GLU A 178 -19.90 1.46 -3.35
CA GLU A 178 -20.98 0.54 -2.94
C GLU A 178 -20.74 -0.91 -3.33
N ASP A 179 -20.16 -1.14 -4.52
CA ASP A 179 -19.77 -2.46 -5.03
C ASP A 179 -18.48 -2.99 -4.39
N ARG A 180 -17.82 -2.22 -3.53
CA ARG A 180 -16.53 -2.48 -2.87
C ARG A 180 -15.36 -2.73 -3.84
N ALA A 181 -15.57 -2.55 -5.12
CA ALA A 181 -14.58 -2.87 -6.15
C ALA A 181 -13.56 -1.74 -6.30
N LEU A 182 -12.37 -1.93 -5.74
CA LEU A 182 -11.22 -1.07 -5.99
C LEU A 182 -10.33 -1.69 -7.08
N ARG A 183 -9.97 -0.86 -8.06
CA ARG A 183 -9.11 -1.21 -9.20
C ARG A 183 -8.00 -0.19 -9.30
N GLY A 184 -6.76 -0.65 -9.15
CA GLY A 184 -5.65 0.29 -9.07
C GLY A 184 -4.28 -0.33 -9.22
N VAL A 185 -3.25 0.48 -8.93
CA VAL A 185 -1.84 0.10 -9.02
C VAL A 185 -1.12 0.38 -7.70
N PHE A 186 -0.01 -0.32 -7.49
CA PHE A 186 0.93 -0.09 -6.40
C PHE A 186 1.95 0.99 -6.75
N ILE A 187 2.31 1.84 -5.78
CA ILE A 187 3.34 2.88 -5.93
C ILE A 187 4.25 2.90 -4.72
N THR A 188 5.57 2.83 -4.98
CA THR A 188 6.58 3.01 -3.93
C THR A 188 6.70 4.47 -3.50
N GLY A 189 7.21 4.73 -2.29
CA GLY A 189 7.50 6.08 -1.81
C GLY A 189 8.39 6.88 -2.76
N PRO A 190 9.56 6.37 -3.19
CA PRO A 190 10.43 7.04 -4.16
C PRO A 190 9.72 7.41 -5.47
N TYR A 191 8.91 6.50 -6.01
CA TYR A 191 8.17 6.78 -7.24
C TYR A 191 7.08 7.84 -7.03
N ALA A 192 6.37 7.81 -5.90
CA ALA A 192 5.40 8.83 -5.53
C ALA A 192 6.04 10.22 -5.41
N GLY A 193 7.25 10.32 -4.85
CA GLY A 193 8.00 11.57 -4.76
C GLY A 193 8.25 12.26 -6.11
N ILE A 194 8.21 11.50 -7.23
CA ILE A 194 8.54 12.01 -8.57
C ILE A 194 7.33 12.01 -9.50
N LYS A 195 6.46 11.00 -9.43
CA LYS A 195 5.42 10.71 -10.42
C LYS A 195 4.00 10.67 -9.86
N TRP A 196 3.78 11.21 -8.67
CA TRP A 196 2.50 11.09 -7.97
C TRP A 196 1.33 11.61 -8.80
N VAL A 197 1.37 12.89 -9.17
CA VAL A 197 0.27 13.54 -9.92
C VAL A 197 0.07 12.87 -11.28
N GLU A 198 1.16 12.59 -12.02
CA GLU A 198 1.08 11.90 -13.32
C GLU A 198 0.39 10.54 -13.20
N THR A 199 0.68 9.79 -12.13
CA THR A 199 0.07 8.48 -11.88
C THR A 199 -1.42 8.62 -11.58
N LEU A 200 -1.78 9.57 -10.71
CA LEU A 200 -3.18 9.84 -10.38
C LEU A 200 -4.00 10.26 -11.60
N ASP A 201 -3.44 11.13 -12.46
CA ASP A 201 -4.08 11.54 -13.70
C ASP A 201 -4.32 10.33 -14.64
N LYS A 202 -3.32 9.45 -14.79
CA LYS A 202 -3.46 8.22 -15.57
C LYS A 202 -4.54 7.27 -15.04
N LEU A 203 -4.65 7.15 -13.72
CA LEU A 203 -5.70 6.34 -13.08
C LEU A 203 -7.08 6.94 -13.35
N GLN A 204 -7.24 8.24 -13.11
CA GLN A 204 -8.50 8.95 -13.31
C GLN A 204 -8.98 8.88 -14.78
N GLU A 205 -8.10 9.13 -15.74
CA GLU A 205 -8.40 9.06 -17.16
C GLU A 205 -8.94 7.69 -17.61
N ARG A 206 -8.57 6.63 -16.89
CA ARG A 206 -8.91 5.23 -17.21
C ARG A 206 -10.06 4.70 -16.37
N GLY A 207 -10.62 5.52 -15.48
CA GLY A 207 -11.67 5.09 -14.54
C GLY A 207 -11.18 4.09 -13.50
N LEU A 208 -9.86 4.01 -13.27
CA LEU A 208 -9.29 3.28 -12.15
C LEU A 208 -9.44 4.13 -10.89
N ASN A 209 -9.83 3.52 -9.78
CA ASN A 209 -10.40 4.23 -8.63
C ASN A 209 -9.62 4.06 -7.33
N ALA A 210 -8.44 3.43 -7.39
CA ALA A 210 -7.60 3.20 -6.22
C ALA A 210 -6.11 3.29 -6.54
N VAL A 211 -5.31 3.62 -5.52
CA VAL A 211 -3.85 3.48 -5.55
C VAL A 211 -3.37 2.95 -4.21
N VAL A 212 -2.47 1.98 -4.24
CA VAL A 212 -1.75 1.50 -3.07
C VAL A 212 -0.44 2.26 -2.98
N LEU A 213 -0.22 2.93 -1.85
CA LEU A 213 0.98 3.73 -1.60
C LEU A 213 1.75 3.14 -0.42
N ASP A 214 3.04 2.90 -0.59
CA ASP A 214 3.91 2.50 0.51
C ASP A 214 4.00 3.61 1.57
N GLN A 215 3.32 3.43 2.68
CA GLN A 215 3.49 4.23 3.89
C GLN A 215 4.85 3.91 4.55
N LYS A 216 5.17 2.63 4.65
CA LYS A 216 6.47 2.07 4.99
C LYS A 216 6.88 1.10 3.88
N ASP A 217 8.15 1.10 3.47
CA ASP A 217 8.65 0.17 2.48
C ASP A 217 9.11 -1.17 3.08
N TYR A 218 9.47 -2.11 2.24
CA TYR A 218 9.89 -3.45 2.68
C TYR A 218 11.30 -3.47 3.32
N GLU A 219 12.11 -2.43 3.12
CA GLU A 219 13.40 -2.24 3.79
C GLU A 219 13.23 -1.74 5.24
N GLY A 220 12.04 -1.25 5.59
CA GLY A 220 11.69 -0.75 6.92
C GLY A 220 11.66 0.78 7.03
N TYR A 221 11.83 1.52 5.93
CA TYR A 221 11.78 2.97 5.98
C TYR A 221 10.36 3.51 5.82
N VAL A 222 10.03 4.51 6.65
CA VAL A 222 8.80 5.28 6.57
C VAL A 222 8.99 6.45 5.62
N ASN A 223 8.10 6.59 4.65
CA ASN A 223 8.26 7.50 3.52
C ASN A 223 7.84 8.95 3.78
N TYR A 224 7.39 9.28 4.99
CA TYR A 224 6.87 10.60 5.39
C TYR A 224 7.36 10.98 6.79
N PRO A 225 7.17 12.26 7.23
CA PRO A 225 7.53 12.70 8.58
C PRO A 225 6.63 12.04 9.64
N SER A 226 7.04 10.87 10.13
CA SER A 226 6.30 10.12 11.16
C SER A 226 6.59 10.65 12.56
N LYS A 227 5.57 10.59 13.43
CA LYS A 227 5.66 10.91 14.86
C LYS A 227 5.79 9.66 15.71
N VAL A 228 5.81 8.47 15.12
CA VAL A 228 5.95 7.19 15.85
C VAL A 228 7.33 7.14 16.51
N PRO A 229 7.42 6.96 17.84
CA PRO A 229 8.69 7.03 18.56
C PRO A 229 9.77 6.07 18.05
N LEU A 230 9.38 4.87 17.65
CA LEU A 230 10.30 3.86 17.11
C LEU A 230 10.93 4.29 15.78
N VAL A 231 10.21 5.05 14.95
CA VAL A 231 10.76 5.63 13.70
C VAL A 231 11.88 6.63 14.03
N ALA A 232 11.65 7.49 15.02
CA ALA A 232 12.67 8.43 15.49
C ALA A 232 13.86 7.73 16.17
N GLU A 233 13.60 6.70 16.98
CA GLU A 233 14.63 5.91 17.65
C GLU A 233 15.59 5.24 16.66
N THR A 234 15.04 4.63 15.62
CA THR A 234 15.82 3.84 14.65
C THR A 234 16.33 4.68 13.48
N GLY A 235 15.86 5.91 13.32
CA GLY A 235 16.14 6.74 12.16
C GLY A 235 15.51 6.21 10.86
N ALA A 236 14.41 5.47 10.96
CA ALA A 236 13.73 4.81 9.85
C ALA A 236 12.91 5.79 8.99
N THR A 237 13.47 6.94 8.61
CA THR A 237 12.74 7.92 7.79
C THR A 237 13.46 8.19 6.47
N HIS A 238 12.77 7.94 5.36
CA HIS A 238 13.14 8.43 4.02
C HIS A 238 12.04 9.36 3.50
N LEU A 239 12.29 10.66 3.45
CA LEU A 239 11.29 11.68 3.10
C LEU A 239 11.02 11.72 1.58
N HIS A 240 10.26 10.76 1.09
CA HIS A 240 9.76 10.75 -0.29
C HIS A 240 8.40 11.43 -0.43
N ILE A 241 7.62 11.45 0.66
CA ILE A 241 6.28 12.04 0.76
C ILE A 241 6.29 13.10 1.87
N PRO A 242 6.69 14.34 1.57
CA PRO A 242 6.85 15.37 2.61
C PRO A 242 5.59 15.69 3.40
N ASP A 243 4.41 15.49 2.79
CA ASP A 243 3.10 15.70 3.39
C ASP A 243 2.14 14.59 2.94
N LEU A 244 1.91 13.61 3.83
CA LEU A 244 1.06 12.46 3.54
C LEU A 244 -0.40 12.87 3.33
N THR A 245 -0.92 13.80 4.15
CA THR A 245 -2.28 14.33 4.01
C THR A 245 -2.49 14.98 2.65
N ARG A 246 -1.53 15.79 2.22
CA ARG A 246 -1.58 16.43 0.91
C ARG A 246 -1.55 15.40 -0.22
N ALA A 247 -0.71 14.37 -0.13
CA ALA A 247 -0.67 13.30 -1.12
C ALA A 247 -2.03 12.59 -1.23
N ILE A 248 -2.68 12.31 -0.10
CA ILE A 248 -4.01 11.70 -0.05
C ILE A 248 -5.06 12.62 -0.68
N ARG A 249 -5.08 13.92 -0.34
CA ARG A 249 -6.01 14.89 -0.92
C ARG A 249 -5.93 14.95 -2.44
N PHE A 250 -4.73 14.90 -3.00
CA PHE A 250 -4.53 14.90 -4.45
C PHE A 250 -5.16 13.69 -5.16
N ALA A 251 -5.19 12.53 -4.48
CA ALA A 251 -5.88 11.35 -4.97
C ALA A 251 -7.41 11.50 -4.83
N HIS A 252 -7.88 11.96 -3.67
CA HIS A 252 -9.30 12.16 -3.39
C HIS A 252 -9.95 13.16 -4.35
N TRP A 253 -9.28 14.26 -4.70
CA TRP A 253 -9.76 15.24 -5.69
C TRP A 253 -9.97 14.64 -7.09
N ARG A 254 -9.36 13.50 -7.37
CA ARG A 254 -9.50 12.72 -8.61
C ARG A 254 -10.43 11.53 -8.49
N GLY A 255 -11.11 11.38 -7.34
CA GLY A 255 -11.98 10.24 -7.07
C GLY A 255 -11.23 8.93 -6.81
N ILE A 256 -9.93 9.01 -6.50
CA ILE A 256 -9.05 7.85 -6.27
C ILE A 256 -8.90 7.59 -4.77
N ARG A 257 -9.24 6.37 -4.32
CA ARG A 257 -9.10 5.92 -2.93
C ARG A 257 -7.66 5.59 -2.65
N ILE A 258 -7.22 5.93 -1.44
CA ILE A 258 -5.88 5.63 -0.95
C ILE A 258 -5.88 4.41 -0.06
N ILE A 259 -5.09 3.42 -0.45
CA ILE A 259 -4.72 2.25 0.34
C ILE A 259 -3.28 2.46 0.81
N LEU A 260 -3.07 2.65 2.11
CA LEU A 260 -1.74 2.78 2.68
C LEU A 260 -1.19 1.41 3.08
N ARG A 261 -0.11 0.97 2.42
CA ARG A 261 0.53 -0.32 2.67
C ARG A 261 1.61 -0.21 3.74
N ILE A 262 1.57 -1.17 4.69
CA ILE A 262 2.51 -1.28 5.82
C ILE A 262 3.06 -2.71 5.84
N PRO A 263 4.31 -2.97 5.40
CA PRO A 263 5.05 -4.17 5.75
C PRO A 263 5.18 -4.31 7.26
N CYS A 264 4.63 -5.39 7.86
CA CYS A 264 4.52 -5.51 9.31
C CYS A 264 5.80 -6.05 9.94
N PHE A 265 6.14 -7.31 9.61
CA PHE A 265 7.19 -8.05 10.30
C PHE A 265 8.47 -8.22 9.50
N HIS A 266 8.46 -8.12 8.17
CA HIS A 266 9.68 -7.95 7.40
C HIS A 266 10.12 -6.48 7.50
N ASP A 267 11.20 -6.25 8.22
CA ASP A 267 11.71 -4.91 8.51
C ASP A 267 13.22 -4.97 8.81
N PRO A 268 14.03 -5.05 7.75
CA PRO A 268 15.49 -5.15 7.89
C PRO A 268 16.12 -3.99 8.65
N TRP A 269 15.54 -2.78 8.50
CA TRP A 269 16.09 -1.61 9.17
C TRP A 269 15.83 -1.63 10.67
N THR A 270 14.57 -1.79 11.08
CA THR A 270 14.19 -1.78 12.50
C THR A 270 14.77 -2.98 13.24
N ASP A 271 14.85 -4.17 12.60
CA ASP A 271 15.51 -5.35 13.19
C ASP A 271 16.96 -5.05 13.62
N LYS A 272 17.69 -4.27 12.81
CA LYS A 272 19.10 -3.94 13.07
C LYS A 272 19.31 -2.75 14.01
N HIS A 273 18.36 -1.81 14.08
CA HIS A 273 18.56 -0.52 14.73
C HIS A 273 17.70 -0.31 15.98
N ALA A 274 16.71 -1.17 16.24
CA ALA A 274 15.97 -1.10 17.48
C ALA A 274 16.88 -1.39 18.69
N LYS A 275 16.78 -0.56 19.72
CA LYS A 275 17.62 -0.65 20.90
C LYS A 275 17.56 -2.05 21.51
N ASP A 276 18.75 -2.60 21.87
CA ASP A 276 18.93 -3.91 22.51
C ASP A 276 18.36 -5.08 21.68
N ALA A 277 18.13 -4.89 20.37
CA ALA A 277 17.51 -5.87 19.46
C ALA A 277 16.22 -6.49 20.06
N ARG A 278 15.45 -5.68 20.79
CA ARG A 278 14.29 -6.15 21.57
C ARG A 278 13.12 -6.64 20.71
N LEU A 279 13.12 -6.25 19.43
CA LEU A 279 12.08 -6.65 18.47
C LEU A 279 12.50 -7.85 17.61
N SER A 280 13.78 -8.23 17.65
CA SER A 280 14.35 -9.30 16.82
C SER A 280 13.90 -10.67 17.27
N ILE A 281 13.84 -11.60 16.34
CA ILE A 281 13.63 -13.02 16.61
C ILE A 281 14.79 -13.57 17.44
N ARG A 282 14.54 -14.58 18.27
CA ARG A 282 15.53 -15.20 19.14
C ARG A 282 16.15 -16.44 18.50
N PHE A 283 17.47 -16.59 18.66
CA PHE A 283 18.20 -17.77 18.23
C PHE A 283 17.92 -18.94 19.19
N ALA A 284 17.38 -20.05 18.69
CA ALA A 284 16.91 -21.15 19.53
C ALA A 284 17.98 -21.73 20.46
N PRO A 285 19.25 -21.98 20.02
CA PRO A 285 20.27 -22.56 20.90
C PRO A 285 20.69 -21.66 22.08
N THR A 286 20.55 -20.33 21.99
CA THR A 286 21.07 -19.41 23.01
C THR A 286 20.03 -18.47 23.60
N GLY A 287 18.86 -18.35 23.00
CA GLY A 287 17.84 -17.35 23.36
C GLY A 287 18.24 -15.90 23.07
N LYS A 288 19.42 -15.65 22.46
CA LYS A 288 19.88 -14.31 22.10
C LYS A 288 19.19 -13.80 20.83
N PRO A 289 19.01 -12.47 20.66
CA PRO A 289 18.50 -11.91 19.41
C PRO A 289 19.36 -12.31 18.21
N ILE A 290 18.72 -12.51 17.07
CA ILE A 290 19.37 -12.66 15.76
C ILE A 290 18.75 -11.68 14.77
N HIS A 291 19.59 -11.06 13.94
CA HIS A 291 19.13 -10.22 12.85
C HIS A 291 18.90 -11.08 11.60
N VAL A 292 17.66 -11.20 11.22
CA VAL A 292 17.19 -12.02 10.10
C VAL A 292 16.26 -11.25 9.17
N ASP A 293 16.34 -9.91 9.23
CA ASP A 293 15.51 -8.97 8.50
C ASP A 293 14.00 -9.03 8.89
N TRP A 294 13.71 -9.61 10.06
CA TRP A 294 12.35 -9.79 10.56
C TRP A 294 12.22 -9.41 12.02
N LEU A 295 11.16 -8.66 12.33
CA LEU A 295 10.68 -8.50 13.69
C LEU A 295 9.92 -9.77 14.11
N ASP A 296 9.95 -10.08 15.40
CA ASP A 296 9.23 -11.22 15.94
C ASP A 296 7.71 -10.97 15.91
N PRO A 297 6.92 -11.75 15.14
CA PRO A 297 5.47 -11.58 15.08
C PRO A 297 4.74 -11.80 16.42
N THR A 298 5.39 -12.44 17.40
CA THR A 298 4.85 -12.63 18.74
C THR A 298 5.12 -11.45 19.68
N ASN A 299 6.01 -10.54 19.27
CA ASN A 299 6.40 -9.39 20.07
C ASN A 299 5.33 -8.29 20.00
N VAL A 300 4.72 -7.98 21.14
CA VAL A 300 3.65 -6.98 21.23
C VAL A 300 4.11 -5.60 20.78
N GLU A 301 5.36 -5.20 21.08
CA GLU A 301 5.89 -3.90 20.66
C GLU A 301 6.08 -3.82 19.13
N ALA A 302 6.49 -4.93 18.48
CA ALA A 302 6.54 -4.99 17.02
C ALA A 302 5.14 -4.87 16.39
N GLN A 303 4.12 -5.49 17.01
CA GLN A 303 2.73 -5.35 16.62
C GLN A 303 2.23 -3.91 16.84
N ASP A 304 2.56 -3.29 17.98
CA ASP A 304 2.17 -1.91 18.31
C ASP A 304 2.79 -0.89 17.37
N TYR A 305 3.99 -1.17 16.86
CA TYR A 305 4.62 -0.34 15.84
C TYR A 305 3.79 -0.27 14.55
N ALA A 306 3.34 -1.40 14.03
CA ALA A 306 2.47 -1.41 12.85
C ALA A 306 1.12 -0.72 13.13
N ILE A 307 0.55 -0.91 14.34
CA ILE A 307 -0.69 -0.22 14.76
C ILE A 307 -0.48 1.30 14.84
N ALA A 308 0.66 1.76 15.33
CA ALA A 308 0.95 3.19 15.42
C ALA A 308 1.05 3.84 14.03
N LEU A 309 1.72 3.18 13.08
CA LEU A 309 1.76 3.63 11.68
C LEU A 309 0.37 3.64 11.04
N ALA A 310 -0.46 2.60 11.29
CA ALA A 310 -1.84 2.57 10.81
C ALA A 310 -2.65 3.77 11.33
N LYS A 311 -2.49 4.14 12.60
CA LYS A 311 -3.15 5.33 13.18
C LYS A 311 -2.73 6.62 12.47
N GLU A 312 -1.45 6.81 12.17
CA GLU A 312 -0.99 7.99 11.40
C GLU A 312 -1.62 8.04 10.01
N GLY A 313 -1.70 6.90 9.31
CA GLY A 313 -2.37 6.81 8.00
C GLY A 313 -3.86 7.16 8.08
N ILE A 314 -4.55 6.70 9.11
CA ILE A 314 -5.96 7.02 9.38
C ILE A 314 -6.14 8.51 9.63
N GLU A 315 -5.30 9.11 10.47
CA GLU A 315 -5.34 10.56 10.76
C GLU A 315 -5.01 11.40 9.52
N ALA A 316 -4.17 10.90 8.62
CA ALA A 316 -3.88 11.57 7.35
C ALA A 316 -5.03 11.49 6.32
N GLY A 317 -6.07 10.65 6.58
CA GLY A 317 -7.27 10.56 5.75
C GLY A 317 -7.34 9.34 4.83
N ALA A 318 -6.54 8.29 5.06
CA ALA A 318 -6.58 7.06 4.26
C ALA A 318 -7.96 6.42 4.22
N ASP A 319 -8.33 5.80 3.09
CA ASP A 319 -9.57 5.02 2.93
C ASP A 319 -9.40 3.59 3.42
N GLU A 320 -8.16 3.07 3.35
CA GLU A 320 -7.85 1.69 3.70
C GLU A 320 -6.40 1.59 4.21
N ILE A 321 -6.19 0.73 5.20
CA ILE A 321 -4.88 0.28 5.65
C ILE A 321 -4.67 -1.14 5.13
N GLN A 322 -3.53 -1.40 4.49
CA GLN A 322 -3.16 -2.71 3.97
C GLN A 322 -1.91 -3.22 4.70
N LEU A 323 -2.02 -4.39 5.31
CA LEU A 323 -0.91 -5.04 6.00
C LEU A 323 -0.27 -6.08 5.08
N ASP A 324 1.00 -5.86 4.77
CA ASP A 324 1.83 -6.84 4.08
C ASP A 324 2.84 -7.46 5.04
N TYR A 325 3.48 -8.57 4.63
CA TYR A 325 4.37 -9.36 5.49
C TYR A 325 3.74 -9.69 6.85
N VAL A 326 2.42 -9.81 6.87
CA VAL A 326 1.58 -10.19 8.03
C VAL A 326 1.61 -11.71 8.18
N ARG A 327 2.79 -12.23 8.50
CA ARG A 327 3.10 -13.66 8.55
C ARG A 327 4.41 -13.94 9.27
N PHE A 328 4.70 -15.21 9.50
CA PHE A 328 6.00 -15.68 9.97
C PHE A 328 7.01 -15.81 8.79
N PRO A 329 8.32 -15.69 9.07
CA PRO A 329 9.35 -15.85 8.04
C PRO A 329 9.42 -17.28 7.50
N VAL A 330 9.64 -17.41 6.19
CA VAL A 330 9.65 -18.71 5.50
C VAL A 330 10.95 -19.52 5.66
N HIS A 331 12.05 -18.86 6.08
CA HIS A 331 13.39 -19.49 6.07
C HIS A 331 13.88 -19.95 7.43
N LEU A 332 13.14 -19.70 8.50
CA LEU A 332 13.58 -19.97 9.86
C LEU A 332 12.98 -21.26 10.39
N SER A 333 13.81 -22.29 10.52
CA SER A 333 13.40 -23.51 11.20
C SER A 333 13.44 -23.37 12.72
N ALA A 334 12.70 -24.19 13.46
CA ALA A 334 12.74 -24.26 14.92
C ALA A 334 14.13 -24.60 15.50
N LYS A 335 15.07 -25.09 14.69
CA LYS A 335 16.47 -25.30 15.08
C LYS A 335 17.28 -24.00 15.11
N ILE A 336 16.84 -22.99 14.36
CA ILE A 336 17.52 -21.69 14.21
C ILE A 336 16.84 -20.64 15.07
N ALA A 337 15.51 -20.59 15.09
CA ALA A 337 14.75 -19.54 15.73
C ALA A 337 13.75 -20.07 16.76
N VAL A 338 13.59 -19.33 17.85
CA VAL A 338 12.50 -19.54 18.79
C VAL A 338 11.22 -19.01 18.15
N LEU A 339 10.40 -19.91 17.66
CA LEU A 339 9.13 -19.59 17.02
C LEU A 339 8.04 -20.49 17.61
N PRO A 340 6.79 -20.02 17.71
CA PRO A 340 5.67 -20.84 18.16
C PRO A 340 5.44 -22.02 17.23
N ALA A 341 4.75 -23.05 17.73
CA ALA A 341 4.31 -24.18 16.92
C ALA A 341 3.49 -23.66 15.73
N LYS A 342 3.63 -24.30 14.56
CA LYS A 342 2.97 -23.84 13.34
C LYS A 342 1.45 -23.79 13.48
N GLU A 343 0.88 -24.67 14.29
CA GLU A 343 -0.56 -24.75 14.58
C GLU A 343 -1.08 -23.50 15.31
N GLU A 344 -0.21 -22.79 16.05
CA GLU A 344 -0.55 -21.58 16.81
C GLU A 344 -0.37 -20.29 15.98
N ARG A 345 0.47 -20.31 14.94
CA ARG A 345 0.87 -19.11 14.20
C ARG A 345 -0.30 -18.36 13.58
N SER A 346 -1.26 -19.09 13.02
CA SER A 346 -2.45 -18.43 12.45
C SER A 346 -3.32 -17.74 13.50
N ASN A 347 -3.35 -18.25 14.74
CA ASN A 347 -4.04 -17.59 15.84
C ASN A 347 -3.32 -16.31 16.27
N ILE A 348 -2.00 -16.34 16.34
CA ILE A 348 -1.18 -15.17 16.68
C ILE A 348 -1.38 -14.06 15.63
N ILE A 349 -1.32 -14.40 14.34
CA ILE A 349 -1.57 -13.43 13.26
C ILE A 349 -3.01 -12.93 13.31
N ARG A 350 -4.01 -13.80 13.53
CA ARG A 350 -5.41 -13.39 13.72
C ARG A 350 -5.56 -12.38 14.85
N ASP A 351 -4.96 -12.64 16.00
CA ASP A 351 -5.11 -11.79 17.18
C ASP A 351 -4.46 -10.42 16.97
N PHE A 352 -3.31 -10.37 16.29
CA PHE A 352 -2.72 -9.12 15.81
C PHE A 352 -3.64 -8.39 14.84
N VAL A 353 -4.13 -9.06 13.80
CA VAL A 353 -5.05 -8.47 12.80
C VAL A 353 -6.31 -7.93 13.47
N LYS A 354 -6.87 -8.66 14.43
CA LYS A 354 -8.04 -8.21 15.22
C LYS A 354 -7.77 -6.90 15.95
N ARG A 355 -6.56 -6.70 16.51
CA ARG A 355 -6.16 -5.45 17.17
C ARG A 355 -6.08 -4.29 16.18
N VAL A 356 -5.51 -4.50 15.00
CA VAL A 356 -5.47 -3.48 13.95
C VAL A 356 -6.87 -3.16 13.46
N HIS A 357 -7.69 -4.19 13.23
CA HIS A 357 -9.07 -4.04 12.75
C HIS A 357 -9.97 -3.28 13.73
N ALA A 358 -9.74 -3.42 15.04
CA ALA A 358 -10.45 -2.60 16.02
C ALA A 358 -10.21 -1.10 15.79
N VAL A 359 -8.95 -0.71 15.56
CA VAL A 359 -8.57 0.69 15.32
C VAL A 359 -9.12 1.22 13.98
N THR A 360 -8.98 0.45 12.89
CA THR A 360 -9.47 0.86 11.57
C THR A 360 -10.98 0.98 11.55
N SER A 361 -11.69 0.00 12.13
CA SER A 361 -13.17 -0.03 12.17
C SER A 361 -13.77 1.11 12.99
N GLU A 362 -13.17 1.43 14.16
CA GLU A 362 -13.60 2.56 14.98
C GLU A 362 -13.52 3.87 14.19
N SER A 363 -12.51 3.99 13.35
CA SER A 363 -12.26 5.16 12.51
C SER A 363 -13.03 5.14 11.18
N GLY A 364 -13.78 4.07 10.87
CA GLY A 364 -14.47 3.90 9.59
C GLY A 364 -13.53 3.74 8.40
N VAL A 365 -12.37 3.11 8.61
CA VAL A 365 -11.36 2.77 7.60
C VAL A 365 -11.34 1.27 7.41
N ALA A 366 -11.19 0.80 6.16
CA ALA A 366 -11.09 -0.62 5.87
C ALA A 366 -9.69 -1.17 6.23
N LEU A 367 -9.65 -2.46 6.54
CA LEU A 367 -8.42 -3.22 6.71
C LEU A 367 -8.31 -4.31 5.66
N SER A 368 -7.20 -4.33 4.93
CA SER A 368 -6.85 -5.43 4.02
C SER A 368 -5.52 -6.08 4.38
N LEU A 369 -5.34 -7.34 3.94
CA LEU A 369 -4.14 -8.13 4.20
C LEU A 369 -3.58 -8.70 2.91
N ASP A 370 -2.27 -8.69 2.76
CA ASP A 370 -1.58 -9.34 1.65
C ASP A 370 -1.19 -10.77 2.04
N PHE A 371 -1.76 -11.73 1.35
CA PHE A 371 -1.49 -13.15 1.55
C PHE A 371 -0.78 -13.77 0.36
N PHE A 372 0.11 -14.69 0.59
CA PHE A 372 0.66 -15.48 -0.51
C PHE A 372 -0.46 -16.22 -1.27
N GLY A 373 -0.35 -16.30 -2.60
CA GLY A 373 -1.32 -17.03 -3.41
C GLY A 373 -1.47 -18.49 -3.00
N VAL A 374 -0.41 -19.12 -2.49
CA VAL A 374 -0.43 -20.49 -1.93
C VAL A 374 -1.27 -20.61 -0.66
N ALA A 375 -1.63 -19.53 0.02
CA ALA A 375 -2.56 -19.59 1.16
C ALA A 375 -3.94 -20.14 0.78
N ALA A 376 -4.32 -20.03 -0.50
CA ALA A 376 -5.57 -20.57 -1.02
C ALA A 376 -5.46 -21.99 -1.56
N THR A 377 -4.29 -22.41 -2.06
CA THR A 377 -4.14 -23.63 -2.86
C THR A 377 -2.96 -24.52 -2.43
N GLY A 378 -2.14 -24.07 -1.49
CA GLY A 378 -0.95 -24.77 -1.04
C GLY A 378 -1.21 -25.88 -0.02
N ASP A 379 -0.12 -26.55 0.39
CA ASP A 379 -0.17 -27.54 1.46
C ASP A 379 -0.52 -26.87 2.80
N ILE A 380 -1.35 -27.53 3.59
CA ILE A 380 -1.81 -26.98 4.89
C ILE A 380 -0.65 -26.74 5.86
N ASN A 381 0.39 -27.54 5.82
CA ASN A 381 1.56 -27.36 6.70
C ASN A 381 2.32 -26.07 6.35
N ASP A 382 2.44 -25.75 5.06
CA ASP A 382 3.07 -24.52 4.59
C ASP A 382 2.23 -23.31 4.96
N ILE A 383 0.92 -23.40 4.81
CA ILE A 383 -0.04 -22.35 5.20
C ILE A 383 0.03 -22.08 6.71
N LEU A 384 0.02 -23.11 7.53
CA LEU A 384 0.16 -22.99 8.98
C LEU A 384 1.54 -22.48 9.39
N TYR A 385 2.60 -22.89 8.64
CA TYR A 385 3.96 -22.40 8.88
C TYR A 385 4.08 -20.88 8.69
N LEU A 386 3.38 -20.33 7.70
CA LEU A 386 3.29 -18.89 7.47
C LEU A 386 2.38 -18.17 8.47
N GLY A 387 1.37 -18.86 9.02
CA GLY A 387 0.30 -18.25 9.80
C GLY A 387 -0.77 -17.57 8.94
N GLN A 388 -0.86 -17.90 7.65
CA GLN A 388 -1.81 -17.29 6.69
C GLN A 388 -3.00 -18.22 6.38
N HIS A 389 -3.54 -18.88 7.37
CA HIS A 389 -4.71 -19.75 7.20
C HIS A 389 -5.99 -18.93 7.01
N ILE A 390 -6.53 -18.91 5.78
CA ILE A 390 -7.68 -18.09 5.39
C ILE A 390 -8.87 -18.22 6.33
N PRO A 391 -9.36 -19.44 6.68
CA PRO A 391 -10.52 -19.56 7.58
C PRO A 391 -10.30 -18.97 8.97
N THR A 392 -9.05 -18.89 9.45
CA THR A 392 -8.72 -18.37 10.78
C THR A 392 -8.53 -16.86 10.77
N VAL A 393 -7.80 -16.33 9.78
CA VAL A 393 -7.31 -14.93 9.81
C VAL A 393 -8.24 -14.01 9.02
N ALA A 394 -8.69 -14.43 7.83
CA ALA A 394 -9.47 -13.56 6.95
C ALA A 394 -10.75 -12.99 7.58
N PRO A 395 -11.49 -13.70 8.47
CA PRO A 395 -12.67 -13.14 9.11
C PRO A 395 -12.41 -11.86 9.95
N GLU A 396 -11.17 -11.58 10.29
CA GLU A 396 -10.80 -10.38 11.05
C GLU A 396 -10.40 -9.19 10.15
N ALA A 397 -10.51 -9.31 8.83
CA ALA A 397 -10.21 -8.24 7.87
C ALA A 397 -11.38 -8.00 6.91
N ASP A 398 -11.40 -6.83 6.27
CA ASP A 398 -12.43 -6.46 5.28
C ASP A 398 -12.09 -6.98 3.89
N ALA A 399 -10.80 -7.10 3.56
CA ALA A 399 -10.33 -7.69 2.31
C ALA A 399 -9.06 -8.52 2.50
N ILE A 400 -8.88 -9.52 1.62
CA ILE A 400 -7.62 -10.24 1.42
C ILE A 400 -7.16 -10.01 -0.01
N SER A 401 -5.90 -9.57 -0.17
CA SER A 401 -5.24 -9.43 -1.46
C SER A 401 -4.27 -10.59 -1.63
N LEU A 402 -4.71 -11.60 -2.41
CA LEU A 402 -3.85 -12.76 -2.72
C LEU A 402 -2.77 -12.34 -3.72
N MET A 403 -1.51 -12.60 -3.41
CA MET A 403 -0.38 -12.41 -4.33
C MET A 403 -0.30 -13.61 -5.30
N SER A 404 -1.29 -13.71 -6.19
CA SER A 404 -1.46 -14.82 -7.11
C SER A 404 -0.75 -14.59 -8.45
N TYR A 405 0.51 -14.11 -8.40
CA TYR A 405 1.30 -13.84 -9.61
C TYR A 405 1.60 -15.16 -10.34
N PRO A 406 1.11 -15.36 -11.58
CA PRO A 406 1.29 -16.63 -12.28
C PRO A 406 2.74 -17.06 -12.43
N SER A 407 3.67 -16.11 -12.64
CA SER A 407 5.10 -16.39 -12.77
C SER A 407 5.79 -16.91 -11.50
N HIS A 408 5.15 -16.76 -10.33
CA HIS A 408 5.72 -17.20 -9.04
C HIS A 408 5.42 -18.67 -8.72
N TYR A 409 4.49 -19.28 -9.44
CA TYR A 409 4.21 -20.69 -9.28
C TYR A 409 5.24 -21.55 -10.01
N ASN A 410 5.46 -22.77 -9.50
CA ASN A 410 6.37 -23.72 -10.12
C ASN A 410 5.78 -24.26 -11.42
N LYS A 411 6.68 -24.70 -12.33
CA LYS A 411 6.30 -25.45 -13.53
C LYS A 411 5.39 -26.62 -13.18
N GLY A 412 4.34 -26.83 -13.95
CA GLY A 412 3.36 -27.87 -13.71
C GLY A 412 2.29 -27.54 -12.66
N TYR A 413 2.30 -26.33 -12.07
CA TYR A 413 1.30 -25.92 -11.10
C TYR A 413 -0.12 -26.05 -11.68
N MET A 414 -0.98 -26.79 -10.99
CA MET A 414 -2.39 -27.05 -11.40
C MET A 414 -2.54 -27.55 -12.86
N GLY A 415 -1.51 -28.24 -13.37
CA GLY A 415 -1.50 -28.75 -14.74
C GLY A 415 -0.93 -27.80 -15.81
N PHE A 416 -0.53 -26.59 -15.45
CA PHE A 416 0.08 -25.63 -16.36
C PHE A 416 1.59 -25.84 -16.45
N PRO A 417 2.16 -26.27 -17.60
CA PRO A 417 3.60 -26.45 -17.76
C PRO A 417 4.39 -25.19 -17.42
N GLU A 418 3.95 -24.04 -17.89
CA GLU A 418 4.53 -22.71 -17.65
C GLU A 418 3.44 -21.77 -17.10
N PRO A 419 3.18 -21.80 -15.77
CA PRO A 419 2.08 -21.01 -15.18
C PRO A 419 2.15 -19.52 -15.49
N GLY A 420 3.36 -18.94 -15.62
CA GLY A 420 3.57 -17.54 -15.95
C GLY A 420 2.97 -17.09 -17.28
N GLU A 421 2.67 -18.01 -18.20
CA GLU A 421 2.02 -17.71 -19.47
C GLU A 421 0.48 -17.79 -19.40
N HIS A 422 -0.07 -18.10 -18.20
CA HIS A 422 -1.47 -18.42 -17.99
C HIS A 422 -2.12 -17.45 -16.99
N PRO A 423 -2.64 -16.29 -17.44
CA PRO A 423 -3.30 -15.32 -16.56
C PRO A 423 -4.54 -15.90 -15.84
N GLU A 424 -5.14 -16.99 -16.35
CA GLU A 424 -6.25 -17.71 -15.72
C GLU A 424 -5.88 -18.38 -14.39
N VAL A 425 -4.62 -18.57 -14.08
CA VAL A 425 -4.11 -19.11 -12.80
C VAL A 425 -4.58 -18.27 -11.61
N VAL A 426 -4.71 -16.96 -11.79
CA VAL A 426 -5.28 -16.05 -10.78
C VAL A 426 -6.66 -16.51 -10.32
N GLY A 427 -7.52 -16.91 -11.24
CA GLY A 427 -8.88 -17.35 -10.93
C GLY A 427 -8.94 -18.65 -10.12
N ILE A 428 -7.96 -19.54 -10.27
CA ILE A 428 -7.87 -20.76 -9.48
C ILE A 428 -7.66 -20.40 -8.00
N GLY A 429 -6.73 -19.49 -7.71
CA GLY A 429 -6.50 -18.98 -6.36
C GLY A 429 -7.74 -18.35 -5.75
N ASN A 430 -8.42 -17.46 -6.49
CA ASN A 430 -9.64 -16.81 -6.02
C ASN A 430 -10.77 -17.81 -5.73
N THR A 431 -11.05 -18.75 -6.65
CA THR A 431 -12.06 -19.77 -6.45
C THR A 431 -11.80 -20.61 -5.20
N ALA A 432 -10.56 -21.01 -4.99
CA ALA A 432 -10.16 -21.76 -3.80
C ALA A 432 -10.35 -20.94 -2.51
N ALA A 433 -9.90 -19.67 -2.52
CA ALA A 433 -10.02 -18.79 -1.36
C ALA A 433 -11.47 -18.52 -0.96
N VAL A 434 -12.35 -18.23 -1.93
CA VAL A 434 -13.80 -18.06 -1.70
C VAL A 434 -14.41 -19.31 -1.09
N LYS A 435 -14.02 -20.50 -1.60
CA LYS A 435 -14.49 -21.79 -1.05
C LYS A 435 -14.03 -21.98 0.41
N LEU A 436 -12.79 -21.63 0.73
CA LEU A 436 -12.25 -21.73 2.09
C LEU A 436 -12.91 -20.75 3.06
N LEU A 437 -13.26 -19.56 2.62
CA LEU A 437 -13.86 -18.55 3.49
C LEU A 437 -15.36 -18.80 3.74
N LYS A 438 -16.07 -19.34 2.75
CA LYS A 438 -17.54 -19.52 2.80
C LYS A 438 -18.08 -20.14 4.09
N PRO A 439 -17.49 -21.22 4.66
CA PRO A 439 -17.98 -21.83 5.90
C PRO A 439 -17.88 -20.92 7.13
N THR A 440 -17.03 -19.88 7.11
CA THR A 440 -16.87 -18.96 8.25
C THR A 440 -18.01 -17.95 8.38
N GLY A 441 -18.79 -17.75 7.32
CA GLY A 441 -19.83 -16.71 7.27
C GLY A 441 -19.28 -15.28 7.24
N ALA A 442 -17.98 -15.09 7.07
CA ALA A 442 -17.36 -13.76 7.03
C ALA A 442 -17.71 -12.99 5.74
N SER A 443 -17.80 -11.67 5.84
CA SER A 443 -18.08 -10.75 4.73
C SER A 443 -16.83 -10.24 4.02
N THR A 444 -15.66 -10.75 4.37
CA THR A 444 -14.36 -10.42 3.79
C THR A 444 -14.36 -10.68 2.29
N ILE A 445 -13.87 -9.73 1.51
CA ILE A 445 -13.75 -9.87 0.06
C ILE A 445 -12.33 -10.29 -0.34
N PHE A 446 -12.19 -10.85 -1.54
CA PHE A 446 -10.89 -11.07 -2.16
C PHE A 446 -10.64 -10.02 -3.25
N ARG A 447 -9.53 -9.30 -3.12
CA ARG A 447 -9.05 -8.29 -4.08
C ARG A 447 -7.62 -8.64 -4.44
N THR A 448 -7.45 -9.43 -5.47
CA THR A 448 -6.19 -10.09 -5.81
C THR A 448 -5.16 -9.12 -6.38
N TRP A 449 -3.92 -9.29 -5.96
CA TRP A 449 -2.76 -8.72 -6.61
C TRP A 449 -2.49 -9.42 -7.93
N LEU A 450 -2.35 -8.64 -9.00
CA LEU A 450 -2.11 -9.09 -10.37
C LEU A 450 -0.71 -8.71 -10.82
N GLN A 451 -0.16 -9.50 -11.72
CA GLN A 451 1.22 -9.36 -12.20
C GLN A 451 1.32 -8.25 -13.26
N ALA A 452 1.97 -7.13 -12.93
CA ALA A 452 2.25 -6.06 -13.88
C ALA A 452 3.75 -5.99 -14.24
N PHE A 453 4.38 -7.16 -14.50
CA PHE A 453 5.81 -7.30 -14.85
C PHE A 453 6.06 -8.57 -15.68
N PRO A 454 7.10 -8.60 -16.54
CA PRO A 454 7.27 -9.66 -17.56
C PRO A 454 8.04 -10.90 -17.08
N LEU A 455 8.05 -11.23 -15.78
CA LEU A 455 8.78 -12.39 -15.28
C LEU A 455 8.13 -13.70 -15.76
N ARG A 456 8.88 -14.60 -16.41
CA ARG A 456 8.42 -15.93 -16.88
C ARG A 456 7.07 -15.91 -17.62
N SER A 457 6.76 -14.83 -18.30
CA SER A 457 5.51 -14.64 -19.03
C SER A 457 5.86 -14.15 -20.43
N ALA A 458 6.14 -15.09 -21.34
CA ALA A 458 6.55 -14.76 -22.71
C ALA A 458 5.48 -13.97 -23.49
N ASN A 459 4.22 -14.12 -23.08
CA ASN A 459 3.06 -13.44 -23.63
C ASN A 459 2.64 -12.18 -22.83
N TYR A 460 3.52 -11.69 -21.92
CA TYR A 460 3.22 -10.49 -21.12
C TYR A 460 2.96 -9.27 -22.00
N GLY A 461 1.93 -8.52 -21.66
CA GLY A 461 1.55 -7.29 -22.36
C GLY A 461 0.14 -6.82 -21.99
N PRO A 462 -0.43 -5.86 -22.75
CA PRO A 462 -1.75 -5.29 -22.46
C PRO A 462 -2.88 -6.32 -22.38
N ALA A 463 -2.88 -7.30 -23.28
CA ALA A 463 -3.89 -8.37 -23.26
C ALA A 463 -3.75 -9.30 -22.05
N TYR A 464 -2.53 -9.54 -21.60
CA TYR A 464 -2.23 -10.37 -20.43
C TYR A 464 -2.82 -9.75 -19.15
N VAL A 465 -2.51 -8.49 -18.86
CA VAL A 465 -3.02 -7.81 -17.65
C VAL A 465 -4.54 -7.68 -17.64
N VAL A 466 -5.16 -7.50 -18.81
CA VAL A 466 -6.63 -7.51 -18.93
C VAL A 466 -7.20 -8.91 -18.68
N ALA A 467 -6.53 -9.96 -19.14
CA ALA A 467 -6.96 -11.34 -18.90
C ALA A 467 -6.87 -11.72 -17.41
N GLU A 468 -5.80 -11.31 -16.70
CA GLU A 468 -5.70 -11.49 -15.23
C GLU A 468 -6.84 -10.79 -14.51
N ALA A 469 -7.13 -9.52 -14.85
CA ALA A 469 -8.20 -8.74 -14.22
C ALA A 469 -9.58 -9.42 -14.43
N LYS A 470 -9.85 -9.89 -15.64
CA LYS A 470 -11.08 -10.65 -15.94
C LYS A 470 -11.14 -11.98 -15.19
N SER A 471 -10.02 -12.70 -15.11
CA SER A 471 -9.93 -13.95 -14.37
C SER A 471 -10.22 -13.72 -12.88
N ALA A 472 -9.64 -12.68 -12.28
CA ALA A 472 -9.88 -12.33 -10.87
C ALA A 472 -11.36 -12.05 -10.60
N GLU A 473 -12.01 -11.18 -11.38
CA GLU A 473 -13.39 -10.76 -11.14
C GLU A 473 -14.41 -11.87 -11.46
N SER A 474 -14.18 -12.65 -12.52
CA SER A 474 -15.08 -13.75 -12.89
C SER A 474 -15.10 -14.94 -11.94
N THR A 475 -14.16 -14.98 -10.98
CA THR A 475 -13.96 -16.08 -10.03
C THR A 475 -14.22 -15.70 -8.58
N GLY A 476 -14.94 -14.60 -8.35
CA GLY A 476 -15.36 -14.14 -7.03
C GLY A 476 -14.44 -13.08 -6.42
N GLY A 477 -13.48 -12.54 -7.17
CA GLY A 477 -12.73 -11.36 -6.78
C GLY A 477 -13.59 -10.08 -6.89
N VAL A 478 -13.36 -9.13 -5.97
CA VAL A 478 -14.05 -7.83 -5.93
C VAL A 478 -13.03 -6.73 -6.19
N GLY A 479 -12.86 -6.36 -7.46
CA GLY A 479 -11.77 -5.52 -7.91
C GLY A 479 -10.41 -6.25 -7.93
N TRP A 480 -9.33 -5.50 -8.13
CA TRP A 480 -7.97 -6.00 -8.25
C TRP A 480 -6.94 -4.89 -8.07
N LEU A 481 -5.71 -5.28 -7.76
CA LEU A 481 -4.56 -4.38 -7.63
C LEU A 481 -3.43 -4.90 -8.51
N MET A 482 -2.82 -4.04 -9.34
CA MET A 482 -1.66 -4.36 -10.17
C MET A 482 -0.37 -4.05 -9.42
N TRP A 483 0.53 -5.01 -9.37
CA TRP A 483 1.83 -4.85 -8.75
C TRP A 483 2.96 -4.91 -9.78
N SER A 484 3.84 -3.91 -9.73
CA SER A 484 5.11 -3.87 -10.43
C SER A 484 6.20 -3.38 -9.48
N PRO A 485 7.28 -4.12 -9.26
CA PRO A 485 8.36 -3.69 -8.36
C PRO A 485 9.05 -2.41 -8.82
N ALA A 486 9.06 -2.15 -10.13
CA ALA A 486 9.61 -0.95 -10.73
C ALA A 486 8.60 0.18 -10.92
N CYS A 487 7.34 0.02 -10.48
CA CYS A 487 6.22 0.90 -10.80
C CYS A 487 6.06 1.17 -12.31
N GLU A 488 6.46 0.20 -13.15
CA GLU A 488 6.31 0.26 -14.61
C GLU A 488 4.97 -0.33 -15.02
N TYR A 489 4.08 0.51 -15.57
CA TYR A 489 2.69 0.18 -15.85
C TYR A 489 2.29 0.41 -17.30
N SER A 490 3.23 0.41 -18.26
CA SER A 490 2.91 0.61 -19.69
C SER A 490 1.90 -0.41 -20.21
N ALA A 491 2.03 -1.68 -19.82
CA ALA A 491 1.07 -2.73 -20.20
C ALA A 491 -0.33 -2.46 -19.60
N VAL A 492 -0.40 -1.96 -18.36
CA VAL A 492 -1.66 -1.61 -17.71
C VAL A 492 -2.31 -0.41 -18.38
N TRP A 493 -1.53 0.66 -18.64
CA TRP A 493 -2.06 1.86 -19.32
C TRP A 493 -2.58 1.57 -20.73
N ASN A 494 -1.96 0.65 -21.45
CA ASN A 494 -2.39 0.22 -22.78
C ASN A 494 -3.53 -0.80 -22.74
N GLY A 495 -3.61 -1.64 -21.69
CA GLY A 495 -4.69 -2.61 -21.49
C GLY A 495 -6.00 -1.96 -21.04
N PHE A 496 -5.91 -0.87 -20.28
CA PHE A 496 -7.03 -0.06 -19.83
C PHE A 496 -6.93 1.35 -20.41
N PRO A 497 -7.33 1.55 -21.68
CA PRO A 497 -7.17 2.84 -22.34
C PRO A 497 -8.07 3.93 -21.71
N PRO A 498 -7.75 5.22 -21.91
CA PRO A 498 -8.56 6.32 -21.40
C PRO A 498 -10.04 6.20 -21.79
N LEU A 499 -10.90 6.54 -20.86
CA LEU A 499 -12.35 6.58 -21.10
C LEU A 499 -12.65 7.64 -22.17
N LYS A 500 -13.52 7.30 -23.11
CA LYS A 500 -14.00 8.28 -24.09
C LYS A 500 -14.70 9.41 -23.35
N LYS A 501 -14.27 10.66 -23.53
CA LYS A 501 -15.03 11.80 -23.06
C LYS A 501 -16.43 11.72 -23.64
N LYS A 502 -17.45 11.68 -22.80
CA LYS A 502 -18.83 11.90 -23.26
C LYS A 502 -18.88 13.33 -23.79
N ASN A 503 -19.07 13.46 -25.10
CA ASN A 503 -19.34 14.75 -25.75
C ASN A 503 -20.63 15.34 -25.21
#